data_69abca930c7866c937506f291a330e9f
#
_entry.id   69abca930c7866c937506f291a330e9f
#
_cell.length_a   1.000
_cell.length_b   1.000
_cell.length_c   1.000
_cell.angle_alpha   90.00
_cell.angle_beta   90.00
_cell.angle_gamma   90.00
#
_symmetry.space_group_name_H-M   'P 1'
#
loop_
_entity.id
_entity.type
_entity.pdbx_description
1 polymer ?
#
loop_
_entity_poly.entity_id
_entity_poly.type
_entity_poly.pdbx_seq_one_letter_code
_entity_poly.pdbx_strand_id
1 'polypeptide(L)'
;LRGEFEFEAPDDIPMSKEARYALSEKLNYWVDFKVLRAGDFGAPQNRERVYIVGFDKDYFSCVDFDSEFQWPAPPKTKTRLGDILEDLSNISCSDDRYTISEKLWNGHQRRKLEHKNKGNGFGYSLFNSDSEYTNTLSARYYKDGSEILIDQTELGKRPRKLTPRECARLQGFPEEFIVDAVSQVQIYKQF
;
A
#
# COMPACT_ATOMS: atom_id res chain seq x y z
N LEU A 1 -13.48 20.59 6.12
CA LEU A 1 -14.62 20.21 5.27
C LEU A 1 -15.86 19.85 6.11
N ARG A 2 -16.13 20.65 7.12
CA ARG A 2 -17.30 20.50 8.01
C ARG A 2 -18.45 21.28 7.45
N GLY A 3 -19.13 20.85 6.41
CA GLY A 3 -20.46 21.35 5.95
C GLY A 3 -20.74 22.87 5.93
N GLU A 4 -19.76 23.69 6.27
CA GLU A 4 -19.88 25.15 6.44
C GLU A 4 -19.42 25.94 5.21
N PHE A 5 -18.81 25.26 4.23
CA PHE A 5 -18.33 25.90 3.01
C PHE A 5 -19.29 25.63 1.86
N GLU A 6 -19.83 26.68 1.29
CA GLU A 6 -20.43 26.62 -0.03
C GLU A 6 -19.31 26.40 -1.06
N PHE A 7 -19.38 25.27 -1.78
CA PHE A 7 -18.45 24.96 -2.83
C PHE A 7 -19.05 25.38 -4.17
N GLU A 8 -18.48 26.41 -4.77
CA GLU A 8 -18.77 26.75 -6.17
C GLU A 8 -17.71 26.08 -7.05
N ALA A 9 -18.16 25.18 -7.92
CA ALA A 9 -17.27 24.55 -8.89
C ALA A 9 -16.76 25.62 -9.89
N PRO A 10 -15.43 25.71 -10.11
CA PRO A 10 -14.85 26.65 -11.07
C PRO A 10 -15.48 26.49 -12.47
N ASP A 11 -15.71 27.59 -13.15
CA ASP A 11 -16.39 27.58 -14.45
C ASP A 11 -15.57 26.94 -15.56
N ASP A 12 -14.26 26.92 -15.44
CA ASP A 12 -13.31 26.31 -16.37
C ASP A 12 -13.25 24.77 -16.30
N ILE A 13 -13.88 24.15 -15.28
CA ILE A 13 -13.96 22.69 -15.18
C ILE A 13 -15.16 22.17 -15.98
N PRO A 14 -14.92 21.36 -17.05
CA PRO A 14 -15.99 20.77 -17.83
C PRO A 14 -16.80 19.78 -16.98
N MET A 15 -18.06 20.07 -16.70
CA MET A 15 -18.97 19.17 -16.03
C MET A 15 -20.41 19.41 -16.45
N SER A 16 -21.30 18.41 -16.28
CA SER A 16 -22.71 18.55 -16.57
C SER A 16 -23.39 19.52 -15.59
N LYS A 17 -24.55 20.05 -15.98
CA LYS A 17 -25.35 20.92 -15.12
C LYS A 17 -25.79 20.20 -13.85
N GLU A 18 -26.14 18.92 -13.97
CA GLU A 18 -26.55 18.06 -12.86
C GLU A 18 -25.40 17.84 -11.87
N ALA A 19 -24.17 17.61 -12.38
CA ALA A 19 -22.98 17.48 -11.55
C ALA A 19 -22.66 18.79 -10.82
N ARG A 20 -22.77 19.93 -11.51
CA ARG A 20 -22.56 21.26 -10.91
C ARG A 20 -23.60 21.55 -9.82
N TYR A 21 -24.87 21.24 -10.08
CA TYR A 21 -25.93 21.36 -9.10
C TYR A 21 -25.68 20.47 -7.87
N ALA A 22 -25.34 19.20 -8.08
CA ALA A 22 -25.04 18.26 -6.98
C ALA A 22 -23.85 18.74 -6.12
N LEU A 23 -22.85 19.39 -6.71
CA LEU A 23 -21.73 19.96 -5.97
C LEU A 23 -22.07 21.24 -5.18
N SER A 24 -23.11 21.98 -5.61
CA SER A 24 -23.60 23.15 -4.89
C SER A 24 -24.55 22.83 -3.74
N GLU A 25 -25.11 21.59 -3.71
CA GLU A 25 -25.98 21.15 -2.64
C GLU A 25 -25.21 21.06 -1.31
N LYS A 26 -25.74 21.68 -0.28
CA LYS A 26 -25.16 21.63 1.07
C LYS A 26 -25.59 20.35 1.77
N LEU A 27 -24.64 19.44 1.95
CA LEU A 27 -24.88 18.20 2.69
C LEU A 27 -24.73 18.45 4.19
N ASN A 28 -25.70 18.02 4.98
CA ASN A 28 -25.67 18.13 6.44
C ASN A 28 -24.89 16.96 7.08
N TYR A 29 -23.57 16.92 6.81
CA TYR A 29 -22.69 15.87 7.34
C TYR A 29 -21.73 16.44 8.40
N TRP A 30 -21.50 15.65 9.46
CA TRP A 30 -20.28 15.78 10.23
C TRP A 30 -19.16 15.07 9.48
N VAL A 31 -18.02 15.72 9.27
CA VAL A 31 -16.91 15.15 8.52
C VAL A 31 -15.61 15.37 9.26
N ASP A 32 -14.84 14.30 9.41
CA ASP A 32 -13.47 14.38 9.90
C ASP A 32 -12.53 13.60 8.98
N PHE A 33 -11.23 13.90 9.00
CA PHE A 33 -10.26 13.18 8.20
C PHE A 33 -8.94 13.00 8.94
N LYS A 34 -8.27 11.90 8.63
CA LYS A 34 -6.95 11.61 9.17
C LYS A 34 -6.09 10.88 8.15
N VAL A 35 -4.80 11.19 8.14
CA VAL A 35 -3.81 10.38 7.41
C VAL A 35 -3.35 9.27 8.33
N LEU A 36 -3.54 8.01 7.89
CA LEU A 36 -3.08 6.83 8.60
C LEU A 36 -2.07 6.06 7.74
N ARG A 37 -1.06 5.49 8.41
CA ARG A 37 -0.03 4.69 7.76
C ARG A 37 -0.22 3.22 8.12
N ALA A 38 -0.24 2.35 7.11
CA ALA A 38 -0.45 0.91 7.29
C ALA A 38 0.57 0.27 8.26
N GLY A 39 1.83 0.73 8.24
CA GLY A 39 2.88 0.27 9.14
C GLY A 39 2.59 0.51 10.62
N ASP A 40 1.77 1.49 10.96
CA ASP A 40 1.36 1.74 12.33
C ASP A 40 0.24 0.81 12.80
N PHE A 41 -0.44 0.12 11.86
CA PHE A 41 -1.60 -0.76 12.10
C PHE A 41 -1.33 -2.23 11.79
N GLY A 42 -0.06 -2.65 11.79
CA GLY A 42 0.30 -4.07 11.71
C GLY A 42 0.63 -4.58 10.31
N ALA A 43 0.51 -3.77 9.25
CA ALA A 43 1.01 -4.12 7.93
C ALA A 43 2.38 -3.45 7.73
N PRO A 44 3.51 -4.19 7.62
CA PRO A 44 4.85 -3.61 7.58
C PRO A 44 5.15 -2.95 6.24
N GLN A 45 4.34 -1.95 5.89
CA GLN A 45 4.37 -1.21 4.64
C GLN A 45 4.24 0.29 4.90
N ASN A 46 5.10 1.08 4.29
CA ASN A 46 5.01 2.54 4.32
C ASN A 46 3.95 3.02 3.33
N ARG A 47 2.69 2.83 3.70
CA ARG A 47 1.51 3.16 2.90
C ARG A 47 0.63 4.13 3.68
N GLU A 48 0.76 5.40 3.39
CA GLU A 48 -0.08 6.46 3.94
C GLU A 48 -1.33 6.65 3.08
N ARG A 49 -2.47 6.79 3.72
CA ARG A 49 -3.75 7.09 3.07
C ARG A 49 -4.54 8.09 3.89
N VAL A 50 -5.22 8.98 3.18
CA VAL A 50 -6.23 9.86 3.77
C VAL A 50 -7.50 9.05 3.94
N TYR A 51 -8.00 9.01 5.15
CA TYR A 51 -9.32 8.47 5.48
C TYR A 51 -10.22 9.65 5.77
N ILE A 52 -11.37 9.70 5.11
CA ILE A 52 -12.42 10.69 5.30
C ILE A 52 -13.64 9.94 5.81
N VAL A 53 -14.14 10.35 6.96
CA VAL A 53 -15.33 9.77 7.59
C VAL A 53 -16.40 10.84 7.64
N GLY A 54 -17.59 10.49 7.20
CA GLY A 54 -18.74 11.40 7.23
C GLY A 54 -19.98 10.71 7.82
N PHE A 55 -20.67 11.39 8.73
CA PHE A 55 -21.95 10.96 9.30
C PHE A 55 -23.04 11.96 8.94
N ASP A 56 -24.16 11.45 8.45
CA ASP A 56 -25.34 12.23 8.14
C ASP A 56 -25.99 12.73 9.43
N LYS A 57 -25.98 14.04 9.66
CA LYS A 57 -26.55 14.65 10.87
C LYS A 57 -28.08 14.59 10.93
N ASP A 58 -28.73 14.47 9.79
CA ASP A 58 -30.20 14.32 9.76
C ASP A 58 -30.60 12.93 10.22
N TYR A 59 -29.81 11.92 9.85
CA TYR A 59 -30.02 10.54 10.31
C TYR A 59 -29.60 10.33 11.77
N PHE A 60 -28.48 10.92 12.19
CA PHE A 60 -27.91 10.79 13.54
C PHE A 60 -28.13 12.07 14.37
N SER A 61 -29.33 12.63 14.36
CA SER A 61 -29.62 13.96 14.93
C SER A 61 -29.33 14.13 16.42
N CYS A 62 -29.20 13.04 17.19
CA CYS A 62 -28.93 13.04 18.62
C CYS A 62 -27.49 12.73 19.01
N VAL A 63 -26.58 12.57 18.03
CA VAL A 63 -25.19 12.16 18.28
C VAL A 63 -24.25 13.35 18.15
N ASP A 64 -23.46 13.60 19.18
CA ASP A 64 -22.35 14.54 19.15
C ASP A 64 -21.08 13.81 18.72
N PHE A 65 -20.76 13.85 17.42
CA PHE A 65 -19.61 13.16 16.85
C PHE A 65 -18.25 13.75 17.28
N ASP A 66 -18.21 14.98 17.75
CA ASP A 66 -16.97 15.57 18.26
C ASP A 66 -16.53 14.88 19.58
N SER A 67 -17.47 14.34 20.34
CA SER A 67 -17.20 13.56 21.56
C SER A 67 -17.24 12.04 21.36
N GLU A 68 -18.08 11.54 20.46
CA GLU A 68 -18.35 10.11 20.32
C GLU A 68 -17.42 9.42 19.31
N PHE A 69 -17.00 10.10 18.24
CA PHE A 69 -16.11 9.51 17.25
C PHE A 69 -14.66 9.59 17.66
N GLN A 70 -13.99 8.44 17.63
CA GLN A 70 -12.55 8.36 17.88
C GLN A 70 -11.86 7.57 16.77
N TRP A 71 -10.79 8.14 16.25
CA TRP A 71 -9.92 7.43 15.34
C TRP A 71 -9.25 6.24 16.05
N PRO A 72 -9.08 5.09 15.35
CA PRO A 72 -8.42 3.95 15.95
C PRO A 72 -6.99 4.30 16.36
N ALA A 73 -6.59 3.83 17.53
CA ALA A 73 -5.22 3.93 18.00
C ALA A 73 -4.37 2.80 17.41
N PRO A 74 -3.10 3.05 17.05
CA PRO A 74 -2.19 2.01 16.64
C PRO A 74 -2.04 0.92 17.71
N PRO A 75 -1.94 -0.37 17.34
CA PRO A 75 -1.68 -1.45 18.29
C PRO A 75 -0.29 -1.26 18.94
N LYS A 76 -0.13 -1.77 20.15
CA LYS A 76 1.15 -1.69 20.88
C LYS A 76 2.26 -2.53 20.23
N THR A 77 1.88 -3.65 19.60
CA THR A 77 2.82 -4.56 18.93
C THR A 77 2.99 -4.14 17.48
N LYS A 78 4.24 -3.90 17.10
CA LYS A 78 4.60 -3.60 15.70
C LYS A 78 4.91 -4.91 14.96
N THR A 79 4.38 -5.05 13.76
CA THR A 79 4.75 -6.12 12.84
C THR A 79 5.98 -5.68 12.04
N ARG A 80 6.98 -6.55 11.92
CA ARG A 80 8.15 -6.36 11.07
C ARG A 80 7.98 -7.13 9.77
N LEU A 81 8.83 -6.84 8.80
CA LEU A 81 8.81 -7.56 7.52
C LEU A 81 9.04 -9.07 7.73
N GLY A 82 9.95 -9.47 8.62
CA GLY A 82 10.21 -10.87 8.95
C GLY A 82 8.98 -11.64 9.39
N ASP A 83 8.00 -10.98 10.04
CA ASP A 83 6.79 -11.63 10.54
C ASP A 83 5.84 -12.08 9.40
N ILE A 84 5.99 -11.50 8.21
CA ILE A 84 5.15 -11.83 7.04
C ILE A 84 5.87 -12.68 5.99
N LEU A 85 7.21 -12.78 6.06
CA LEU A 85 7.98 -13.57 5.10
C LEU A 85 7.72 -15.07 5.30
N GLU A 86 7.70 -15.80 4.19
CA GLU A 86 7.65 -17.26 4.21
C GLU A 86 9.04 -17.85 4.46
N ASP A 87 9.10 -18.89 5.27
CA ASP A 87 10.31 -19.69 5.41
C ASP A 87 10.51 -20.52 4.13
N LEU A 88 11.29 -20.00 3.22
CA LEU A 88 11.61 -20.64 1.95
C LEU A 88 12.69 -21.73 2.09
N SER A 89 13.24 -21.97 3.28
CA SER A 89 14.25 -23.02 3.52
C SER A 89 13.71 -24.43 3.25
N ASN A 90 12.41 -24.61 3.45
CA ASN A 90 11.69 -25.88 3.24
C ASN A 90 11.11 -26.03 1.82
N ILE A 91 11.13 -24.97 1.02
CA ILE A 91 10.76 -25.06 -0.38
C ILE A 91 11.95 -25.61 -1.13
N SER A 92 11.77 -26.79 -1.75
CA SER A 92 12.79 -27.53 -2.51
C SER A 92 13.78 -26.56 -3.19
N CYS A 93 15.09 -26.83 -3.10
CA CYS A 93 16.20 -26.00 -3.65
C CYS A 93 16.07 -25.62 -5.14
N SER A 94 15.05 -26.11 -5.81
CA SER A 94 14.71 -25.82 -7.20
C SER A 94 13.80 -24.61 -7.40
N ASP A 95 13.24 -24.01 -6.35
CA ASP A 95 12.23 -22.97 -6.51
C ASP A 95 12.82 -21.54 -6.45
N ASP A 96 13.75 -21.27 -7.35
CA ASP A 96 14.32 -19.93 -7.60
C ASP A 96 13.32 -19.00 -8.36
N ARG A 97 12.04 -19.40 -8.45
CA ARG A 97 11.06 -18.65 -9.27
C ARG A 97 10.86 -17.20 -8.85
N TYR A 98 11.09 -16.89 -7.58
CA TYR A 98 10.98 -15.54 -7.07
C TYR A 98 12.30 -14.77 -7.11
N THR A 99 13.46 -15.46 -7.21
CA THR A 99 14.77 -14.83 -7.38
C THR A 99 14.82 -14.17 -8.76
N ILE A 100 15.17 -12.89 -8.79
CA ILE A 100 15.22 -12.14 -10.05
C ILE A 100 16.39 -12.60 -10.90
N SER A 101 16.20 -12.59 -12.24
CA SER A 101 17.23 -12.98 -13.18
C SER A 101 18.43 -12.02 -13.12
N GLU A 102 19.60 -12.51 -13.50
CA GLU A 102 20.82 -11.68 -13.57
C GLU A 102 20.63 -10.45 -14.47
N LYS A 103 20.00 -10.66 -15.63
CA LYS A 103 19.67 -9.57 -16.55
C LYS A 103 18.83 -8.49 -15.91
N LEU A 104 17.82 -8.88 -15.13
CA LEU A 104 16.93 -7.94 -14.42
C LEU A 104 17.70 -7.23 -13.31
N TRP A 105 18.50 -7.96 -12.53
CA TRP A 105 19.31 -7.40 -11.46
C TRP A 105 20.29 -6.35 -11.97
N ASN A 106 21.05 -6.68 -13.01
CA ASN A 106 21.98 -5.73 -13.65
C ASN A 106 21.25 -4.50 -14.20
N GLY A 107 20.05 -4.69 -14.73
CA GLY A 107 19.17 -3.59 -15.18
C GLY A 107 18.74 -2.66 -14.03
N HIS A 108 18.39 -3.24 -12.88
CA HIS A 108 18.05 -2.45 -11.68
C HIS A 108 19.24 -1.65 -11.16
N GLN A 109 20.41 -2.28 -11.06
CA GLN A 109 21.63 -1.60 -10.60
C GLN A 109 22.00 -0.44 -11.52
N ARG A 110 21.98 -0.65 -12.83
CA ARG A 110 22.24 0.40 -13.82
C ARG A 110 21.26 1.56 -13.68
N ARG A 111 19.96 1.30 -13.65
CA ARG A 111 18.93 2.33 -13.48
C ARG A 111 19.11 3.14 -12.19
N LYS A 112 19.40 2.49 -11.08
CA LYS A 112 19.67 3.17 -9.80
C LYS A 112 20.87 4.11 -9.89
N LEU A 113 21.93 3.69 -10.57
CA LEU A 113 23.11 4.51 -10.79
C LEU A 113 22.81 5.71 -11.70
N GLU A 114 22.08 5.49 -12.80
CA GLU A 114 21.65 6.56 -13.72
C GLU A 114 20.79 7.62 -13.01
N HIS A 115 19.85 7.19 -12.18
CA HIS A 115 19.00 8.09 -11.40
C HIS A 115 19.79 8.84 -10.34
N LYS A 116 20.74 8.18 -9.66
CA LYS A 116 21.65 8.85 -8.72
C LYS A 116 22.46 9.95 -9.41
N ASN A 117 22.98 9.68 -10.61
CA ASN A 117 23.76 10.66 -11.38
C ASN A 117 22.91 11.86 -11.86
N LYS A 118 21.60 11.67 -12.03
CA LYS A 118 20.63 12.73 -12.36
C LYS A 118 20.12 13.49 -11.13
N GLY A 119 20.59 13.17 -9.93
CA GLY A 119 20.16 13.81 -8.68
C GLY A 119 18.77 13.41 -8.19
N ASN A 120 18.16 12.35 -8.74
CA ASN A 120 16.90 11.82 -8.25
C ASN A 120 17.08 10.45 -7.60
N GLY A 121 16.26 10.15 -6.56
CA GLY A 121 16.39 8.97 -5.69
C GLY A 121 15.68 7.72 -6.18
N PHE A 122 15.32 7.63 -7.46
CA PHE A 122 14.60 6.48 -7.98
C PHE A 122 15.50 5.25 -8.15
N GLY A 123 14.91 4.06 -7.98
CA GLY A 123 15.62 2.81 -8.17
C GLY A 123 14.96 1.68 -7.38
N TYR A 124 15.67 0.55 -7.31
CA TYR A 124 15.23 -0.58 -6.49
C TYR A 124 15.49 -0.34 -5.01
N SER A 125 14.71 -1.00 -4.17
CA SER A 125 14.90 -1.03 -2.72
C SER A 125 15.07 -2.46 -2.23
N LEU A 126 16.04 -2.69 -1.35
CA LEU A 126 16.31 -3.97 -0.69
C LEU A 126 15.82 -3.92 0.75
N PHE A 127 15.22 -5.01 1.18
CA PHE A 127 14.70 -5.21 2.53
C PHE A 127 15.10 -6.59 3.04
N ASN A 128 15.13 -6.75 4.34
CA ASN A 128 15.39 -8.01 5.05
C ASN A 128 14.37 -8.22 6.17
N SER A 129 14.48 -9.33 6.89
CA SER A 129 13.59 -9.66 8.01
C SER A 129 13.51 -8.59 9.10
N ASP A 130 14.60 -7.86 9.33
CA ASP A 130 14.69 -6.85 10.38
C ASP A 130 14.07 -5.50 9.99
N SER A 131 13.72 -5.33 8.72
CA SER A 131 13.11 -4.10 8.21
C SER A 131 11.77 -3.83 8.91
N GLU A 132 11.60 -2.64 9.47
CA GLU A 132 10.35 -2.26 10.14
C GLU A 132 9.18 -2.18 9.15
N TYR A 133 9.45 -1.71 7.94
CA TYR A 133 8.46 -1.61 6.86
C TYR A 133 9.15 -1.55 5.49
N THR A 134 8.37 -1.89 4.47
CA THR A 134 8.77 -1.79 3.07
C THR A 134 8.21 -0.52 2.43
N ASN A 135 8.55 -0.28 1.17
CA ASN A 135 7.83 0.66 0.32
C ASN A 135 6.39 0.18 0.07
N THR A 136 5.57 1.06 -0.47
CA THR A 136 4.21 0.71 -0.90
C THR A 136 4.27 -0.28 -2.08
N LEU A 137 3.53 -1.38 -1.97
CA LEU A 137 3.32 -2.32 -3.07
C LEU A 137 2.53 -1.62 -4.18
N SER A 138 3.05 -1.62 -5.40
CA SER A 138 2.39 -1.00 -6.54
C SER A 138 1.63 -2.02 -7.38
N ALA A 139 0.60 -1.57 -8.11
CA ALA A 139 -0.14 -2.40 -9.06
C ALA A 139 0.75 -2.98 -10.20
N ARG A 140 1.99 -2.52 -10.33
CA ARG A 140 2.96 -2.99 -11.34
C ARG A 140 3.99 -3.94 -10.78
N TYR A 141 3.92 -4.29 -9.50
CA TYR A 141 4.88 -5.15 -8.81
C TYR A 141 5.15 -6.48 -9.54
N TYR A 142 4.12 -7.04 -10.18
CA TYR A 142 4.25 -8.28 -10.97
C TYR A 142 5.32 -8.21 -12.07
N LYS A 143 5.67 -7.02 -12.57
CA LYS A 143 6.62 -6.84 -13.67
C LYS A 143 8.05 -7.09 -13.24
N ASP A 144 8.58 -6.28 -12.33
CA ASP A 144 9.99 -6.30 -11.99
C ASP A 144 10.30 -6.24 -10.48
N GLY A 145 9.28 -5.98 -9.66
CA GLY A 145 9.38 -5.99 -8.20
C GLY A 145 10.32 -4.95 -7.60
N SER A 146 10.69 -3.92 -8.37
CA SER A 146 11.75 -2.97 -7.98
C SER A 146 11.47 -2.20 -6.69
N GLU A 147 10.20 -2.04 -6.33
CA GLU A 147 9.79 -1.34 -5.11
C GLU A 147 10.17 -2.10 -3.84
N ILE A 148 10.08 -3.45 -3.89
CA ILE A 148 10.32 -4.32 -2.73
C ILE A 148 11.05 -5.56 -3.20
N LEU A 149 12.35 -5.60 -2.98
CA LEU A 149 13.17 -6.79 -3.19
C LEU A 149 13.68 -7.27 -1.83
N ILE A 150 13.61 -8.58 -1.61
CA ILE A 150 14.12 -9.22 -0.41
C ILE A 150 15.58 -9.61 -0.64
N ASP A 151 16.43 -9.16 0.25
CA ASP A 151 17.85 -9.48 0.21
C ASP A 151 18.10 -10.96 0.51
N GLN A 152 18.93 -11.59 -0.30
CA GLN A 152 19.38 -12.98 -0.16
C GLN A 152 20.91 -13.08 -0.18
N THR A 153 21.60 -11.99 0.12
CA THR A 153 23.07 -11.95 0.06
C THR A 153 23.70 -12.98 1.00
N GLU A 154 23.13 -13.22 2.18
CA GLU A 154 23.58 -14.25 3.12
C GLU A 154 23.51 -15.67 2.56
N LEU A 155 22.60 -15.90 1.61
CA LEU A 155 22.46 -17.17 0.89
C LEU A 155 23.32 -17.23 -0.39
N GLY A 156 24.12 -16.19 -0.67
CA GLY A 156 24.88 -16.06 -1.92
C GLY A 156 24.01 -15.94 -3.17
N LYS A 157 22.74 -15.53 -3.02
CA LYS A 157 21.76 -15.42 -4.10
C LYS A 157 21.47 -13.94 -4.44
N ARG A 158 20.96 -13.75 -5.66
CA ARG A 158 20.38 -12.46 -6.07
C ARG A 158 19.09 -12.18 -5.27
N PRO A 159 18.70 -10.92 -5.13
CA PRO A 159 17.43 -10.57 -4.45
C PRO A 159 16.25 -11.27 -5.09
N ARG A 160 15.20 -11.48 -4.30
CA ARG A 160 13.94 -12.05 -4.76
C ARG A 160 12.77 -11.08 -4.64
N LYS A 161 11.73 -11.31 -5.39
CA LYS A 161 10.43 -10.70 -5.18
C LYS A 161 9.72 -11.35 -3.98
N LEU A 162 8.75 -10.66 -3.42
CA LEU A 162 7.79 -11.26 -2.50
C LEU A 162 7.01 -12.37 -3.21
N THR A 163 6.66 -13.43 -2.48
CA THR A 163 5.70 -14.43 -2.95
C THR A 163 4.27 -13.83 -2.97
N PRO A 164 3.31 -14.44 -3.67
CA PRO A 164 1.91 -14.02 -3.59
C PRO A 164 1.35 -14.03 -2.16
N ARG A 165 1.73 -15.01 -1.36
CA ARG A 165 1.30 -15.08 0.06
C ARG A 165 1.88 -13.93 0.87
N GLU A 166 3.15 -13.61 0.69
CA GLU A 166 3.79 -12.48 1.35
C GLU A 166 3.16 -11.14 0.90
N CYS A 167 2.78 -11.00 -0.37
CA CYS A 167 2.04 -9.84 -0.85
C CYS A 167 0.67 -9.72 -0.17
N ALA A 168 -0.06 -10.83 -0.03
CA ALA A 168 -1.34 -10.86 0.67
C ALA A 168 -1.19 -10.42 2.13
N ARG A 169 -0.24 -11.01 2.86
CA ARG A 169 0.08 -10.64 4.25
C ARG A 169 0.45 -9.15 4.38
N LEU A 170 1.27 -8.64 3.45
CA LEU A 170 1.69 -7.24 3.42
C LEU A 170 0.50 -6.28 3.23
N GLN A 171 -0.55 -6.71 2.54
CA GLN A 171 -1.79 -5.96 2.35
C GLN A 171 -2.84 -6.22 3.46
N GLY A 172 -2.53 -7.08 4.45
CA GLY A 172 -3.42 -7.38 5.56
C GLY A 172 -4.50 -8.42 5.25
N PHE A 173 -4.36 -9.20 4.17
CA PHE A 173 -5.27 -10.31 3.90
C PHE A 173 -5.03 -11.46 4.89
N PRO A 174 -6.09 -12.13 5.37
CA PRO A 174 -5.96 -13.24 6.29
C PRO A 174 -5.35 -14.48 5.61
N GLU A 175 -4.86 -15.42 6.42
CA GLU A 175 -4.18 -16.64 5.89
C GLU A 175 -5.13 -17.53 5.08
N GLU A 176 -6.43 -17.50 5.38
CA GLU A 176 -7.46 -18.24 4.66
C GLU A 176 -7.74 -17.70 3.24
N PHE A 177 -7.24 -16.50 2.94
CA PHE A 177 -7.38 -15.93 1.60
C PHE A 177 -6.62 -16.78 0.56
N ILE A 178 -7.35 -17.27 -0.45
CA ILE A 178 -6.80 -18.15 -1.48
C ILE A 178 -5.98 -17.33 -2.48
N VAL A 179 -4.66 -17.54 -2.51
CA VAL A 179 -3.74 -16.79 -3.38
C VAL A 179 -3.36 -17.51 -4.68
N ASP A 180 -3.77 -18.76 -4.89
CA ASP A 180 -3.37 -19.61 -6.00
C ASP A 180 -4.53 -20.00 -6.94
N ALA A 181 -5.69 -19.37 -6.79
CA ALA A 181 -6.88 -19.64 -7.60
C ALA A 181 -6.75 -19.21 -9.07
N VAL A 182 -5.78 -18.34 -9.39
CA VAL A 182 -5.57 -17.79 -10.74
C VAL A 182 -4.09 -17.80 -11.11
N SER A 183 -3.77 -17.42 -12.37
CA SER A 183 -2.36 -17.37 -12.80
C SER A 183 -1.53 -16.41 -11.97
N GLN A 184 -0.23 -16.69 -11.82
CA GLN A 184 0.69 -15.91 -10.99
C GLN A 184 0.68 -14.39 -11.30
N VAL A 185 0.59 -14.03 -12.59
CA VAL A 185 0.49 -12.61 -12.99
C VAL A 185 -0.81 -11.98 -12.49
N GLN A 186 -1.90 -12.72 -12.52
CA GLN A 186 -3.19 -12.21 -12.02
C GLN A 186 -3.24 -12.13 -10.51
N ILE A 187 -2.59 -13.07 -9.81
CA ILE A 187 -2.46 -13.03 -8.35
C ILE A 187 -1.83 -11.70 -7.90
N TYR A 188 -0.67 -11.35 -8.46
CA TYR A 188 0.02 -10.09 -8.10
C TYR A 188 -0.77 -8.83 -8.45
N LYS A 189 -1.73 -8.89 -9.37
CA LYS A 189 -2.60 -7.75 -9.71
C LYS A 189 -3.76 -7.57 -8.74
N GLN A 190 -4.00 -8.54 -7.87
CA GLN A 190 -5.06 -8.48 -6.86
C GLN A 190 -4.62 -7.71 -5.61
N PHE A 191 -3.33 -7.59 -5.42
CA PHE A 191 -2.68 -6.88 -4.32
C PHE A 191 -2.06 -5.57 -4.80
#